data_3aa44ba12593843c79c5943a32e74c51
#
_entry.id   3aa44ba12593843c79c5943a32e74c51
#
_cell.length_a   1.000
_cell.length_b   1.000
_cell.length_c   1.000
_cell.angle_alpha   90.00
_cell.angle_beta   90.00
_cell.angle_gamma   90.00
#
_symmetry.space_group_name_H-M   'P 1'
#
loop_
_entity.id
_entity.type
_entity.pdbx_description
1 polymer ?
#
loop_
_entity_poly.entity_id
_entity_poly.type
_entity_poly.pdbx_seq_one_letter_code
_entity_poly.pdbx_strand_id
1 'polypeptide(L)' 'MTTSEKIAYIRNSYGLMLKQSSHEFLYAAYQRSLSLTEAWIMDRTISQADEIELAKEIEAVYNVMADKLKG' A
#
# COMPACT_ATOMS: atom_id res chain seq x y z
N MET A 1 15.51 7.88 -7.43
CA MET A 1 14.77 7.96 -6.16
C MET A 1 15.57 7.34 -5.02
N THR A 2 15.60 8.00 -3.89
CA THR A 2 16.20 7.44 -2.68
C THR A 2 15.24 6.43 -2.04
N THR A 3 15.74 5.63 -1.09
CA THR A 3 14.89 4.70 -0.33
C THR A 3 13.76 5.45 0.39
N SER A 4 14.08 6.58 1.01
CA SER A 4 13.08 7.40 1.71
C SER A 4 12.00 7.91 0.75
N GLU A 5 12.37 8.32 -0.45
CA GLU A 5 11.42 8.77 -1.46
C GLU A 5 10.51 7.64 -1.92
N LYS A 6 11.04 6.44 -2.07
CA LYS A 6 10.25 5.26 -2.46
C LYS A 6 9.24 4.89 -1.39
N ILE A 7 9.67 4.89 -0.14
CA ILE A 7 8.77 4.62 0.99
C ILE A 7 7.67 5.66 1.05
N ALA A 8 8.01 6.93 0.87
CA ALA A 8 7.03 8.01 0.84
C ALA A 8 6.04 7.84 -0.31
N TYR A 9 6.53 7.39 -1.47
CA TYR A 9 5.67 7.14 -2.63
C TYR A 9 4.65 6.03 -2.33
N ILE A 10 5.09 4.94 -1.72
CA ILE A 10 4.20 3.85 -1.32
C ILE A 10 3.16 4.35 -0.32
N ARG A 11 3.59 5.10 0.68
CA ARG A 11 2.68 5.66 1.69
C ARG A 11 1.66 6.62 1.08
N ASN A 12 2.07 7.40 0.09
CA ASN A 12 1.15 8.27 -0.64
C ASN A 12 0.11 7.46 -1.40
N SER A 13 0.44 6.26 -1.86
CA SER A 13 -0.51 5.39 -2.56
C SER A 13 -1.64 4.93 -1.64
N TYR A 14 -1.44 4.93 -0.31
CA TYR A 14 -2.51 4.61 0.64
C TYR A 14 -3.66 5.59 0.55
N GLY A 15 -3.37 6.84 0.19
CA GLY A 15 -4.41 7.85 0.00
C GLY A 15 -5.41 7.48 -1.08
N LEU A 16 -4.98 6.69 -2.07
CA LEU A 16 -5.88 6.19 -3.10
C LEU A 16 -6.92 5.24 -2.51
N MET A 17 -6.52 4.40 -1.56
CA MET A 17 -7.47 3.51 -0.88
C MET A 17 -8.48 4.30 -0.05
N LEU A 18 -8.05 5.39 0.59
CA LEU A 18 -8.91 6.22 1.41
C LEU A 18 -9.97 6.95 0.59
N LYS A 19 -9.76 7.12 -0.69
CA LYS A 19 -10.67 7.85 -1.59
C LYS A 19 -11.65 6.95 -2.33
N GLN A 20 -11.53 5.63 -2.19
CA GLN A 20 -12.37 4.72 -2.95
C GLN A 20 -13.76 4.59 -2.32
N SER A 21 -14.77 4.51 -3.18
CA SER A 21 -16.16 4.39 -2.77
C SER A 21 -16.74 2.99 -3.01
N SER A 22 -15.96 2.08 -3.56
CA SER A 22 -16.41 0.70 -3.80
C SER A 22 -15.31 -0.28 -3.47
N HIS A 23 -15.71 -1.53 -3.14
CA HIS A 23 -14.76 -2.61 -2.85
C HIS A 23 -13.85 -2.93 -4.03
N GLU A 24 -14.38 -2.87 -5.24
CA GLU A 24 -13.59 -3.17 -6.44
C GLU A 24 -12.43 -2.22 -6.60
N PHE A 25 -12.69 -0.93 -6.48
CA PHE A 25 -11.64 0.10 -6.59
C PHE A 25 -10.70 0.08 -5.40
N LEU A 26 -11.23 -0.20 -4.22
CA LEU A 26 -10.40 -0.35 -3.02
C LEU A 26 -9.41 -1.51 -3.19
N TYR A 27 -9.91 -2.65 -3.68
CA TYR A 27 -9.07 -3.83 -3.90
C TYR A 27 -7.99 -3.55 -4.95
N ALA A 28 -8.34 -2.83 -6.03
CA ALA A 28 -7.38 -2.47 -7.06
C ALA A 28 -6.27 -1.57 -6.50
N ALA A 29 -6.62 -0.59 -5.65
CA ALA A 29 -5.64 0.28 -5.01
C ALA A 29 -4.74 -0.50 -4.04
N TYR A 30 -5.31 -1.45 -3.31
CA TYR A 30 -4.58 -2.34 -2.42
C TYR A 30 -3.55 -3.17 -3.20
N GLN A 31 -3.96 -3.81 -4.29
CA GLN A 31 -3.07 -4.61 -5.12
C GLN A 31 -1.96 -3.77 -5.73
N ARG A 32 -2.26 -2.55 -6.14
CA ARG A 32 -1.26 -1.63 -6.69
C ARG A 32 -0.18 -1.31 -5.65
N SER A 33 -0.58 -1.02 -4.41
CA SER A 33 0.36 -0.72 -3.33
C SER A 33 1.26 -1.91 -3.03
N LEU A 34 0.71 -3.12 -2.98
CA LEU A 34 1.48 -4.33 -2.77
C LEU A 34 2.46 -4.59 -3.92
N SER A 35 2.01 -4.41 -5.16
CA SER A 35 2.86 -4.63 -6.33
C SER A 35 4.06 -3.69 -6.34
N LEU A 36 3.86 -2.42 -5.99
CA LEU A 36 4.95 -1.45 -5.90
C LEU A 36 5.96 -1.87 -4.83
N THR A 37 5.48 -2.30 -3.66
CA THR A 37 6.34 -2.74 -2.58
C THR A 37 7.16 -3.96 -3.01
N GLU A 38 6.52 -4.93 -3.62
CA GLU A 38 7.19 -6.15 -4.10
C GLU A 38 8.24 -5.84 -5.18
N ALA A 39 7.90 -4.97 -6.13
CA ALA A 39 8.83 -4.60 -7.20
C ALA A 39 10.10 -3.97 -6.63
N TRP A 40 9.95 -3.09 -5.66
CA TRP A 40 11.11 -2.41 -5.09
C TRP A 40 11.93 -3.29 -4.15
N ILE A 41 11.31 -4.29 -3.49
CA ILE A 41 12.09 -5.24 -2.71
C ILE A 41 12.90 -6.17 -3.61
N MET A 42 12.34 -6.55 -4.76
CA MET A 42 13.06 -7.37 -5.75
C MET A 42 14.27 -6.62 -6.30
N ASP A 43 14.16 -5.31 -6.48
CA ASP A 43 15.28 -4.47 -6.90
C ASP A 43 16.27 -4.20 -5.76
N ARG A 44 15.98 -4.67 -4.56
CA ARG A 44 16.80 -4.48 -3.36
C ARG A 44 16.97 -2.99 -2.98
N THR A 45 15.99 -2.17 -3.32
CA THR A 45 16.01 -0.74 -3.03
C THR A 45 15.33 -0.39 -1.71
N ILE A 46 14.55 -1.32 -1.16
CA ILE A 46 14.04 -1.22 0.22
C ILE A 46 14.42 -2.49 0.95
N SER A 47 14.61 -2.39 2.27
CA SER A 47 15.00 -3.54 3.08
C SER A 47 13.81 -4.45 3.36
N GLN A 48 14.10 -5.70 3.75
CA GLN A 48 13.06 -6.64 4.13
C GLN A 48 12.26 -6.15 5.33
N ALA A 49 12.92 -5.48 6.28
CA ALA A 49 12.24 -4.90 7.44
C ALA A 49 11.26 -3.82 7.02
N ASP A 50 11.66 -2.94 6.09
CA ASP A 50 10.79 -1.89 5.55
C ASP A 50 9.61 -2.50 4.80
N GLU A 51 9.85 -3.56 4.02
CA GLU A 51 8.79 -4.24 3.27
C GLU A 51 7.73 -4.83 4.21
N ILE A 52 8.16 -5.48 5.28
CA ILE A 52 7.23 -6.07 6.26
C ILE A 52 6.38 -4.97 6.89
N GLU A 53 7.00 -3.86 7.27
CA GLU A 53 6.29 -2.74 7.88
C GLU A 53 5.29 -2.10 6.92
N LEU A 54 5.69 -1.88 5.67
CA LEU A 54 4.80 -1.33 4.64
C LEU A 54 3.64 -2.27 4.34
N ALA A 55 3.88 -3.56 4.27
CA ALA A 55 2.83 -4.54 4.04
C ALA A 55 1.79 -4.51 5.16
N LYS A 56 2.23 -4.39 6.42
CA LYS A 56 1.31 -4.27 7.55
C LYS A 56 0.47 -3.00 7.48
N GLU A 57 1.09 -1.87 7.10
CA GLU A 57 0.38 -0.61 6.95
C GLU A 57 -0.67 -0.70 5.84
N ILE A 58 -0.30 -1.29 4.70
CA ILE A 58 -1.21 -1.46 3.57
C ILE A 58 -2.42 -2.30 3.97
N GLU A 59 -2.19 -3.42 4.66
CA GLU A 59 -3.28 -4.28 5.13
C GLU A 59 -4.18 -3.56 6.14
N ALA A 60 -3.59 -2.80 7.04
CA ALA A 60 -4.36 -2.07 8.05
C ALA A 60 -5.29 -1.05 7.40
N VAL A 61 -4.79 -0.29 6.42
CA VAL A 61 -5.62 0.69 5.70
C VAL A 61 -6.72 -0.02 4.91
N TYR A 62 -6.39 -1.11 4.24
CA TYR A 62 -7.36 -1.89 3.49
C TYR A 62 -8.50 -2.39 4.38
N ASN A 63 -8.15 -2.97 5.53
CA ASN A 63 -9.15 -3.52 6.45
C ASN A 63 -10.08 -2.44 7.00
N VAL A 64 -9.54 -1.29 7.37
CA VAL A 64 -10.35 -0.16 7.85
C VAL A 64 -11.33 0.30 6.78
N MET A 65 -10.86 0.46 5.55
CA MET A 65 -11.72 0.91 4.45
C MET A 65 -12.73 -0.14 4.03
N ALA A 66 -12.36 -1.41 4.06
CA ALA A 66 -13.28 -2.51 3.76
C ALA A 66 -14.44 -2.52 4.75
N ASP A 67 -14.17 -2.29 6.03
CA ASP A 67 -15.21 -2.20 7.05
C ASP A 67 -16.14 -1.01 6.81
N LYS A 68 -15.59 0.13 6.44
CA LYS A 68 -16.40 1.33 6.15
C LYS A 68 -17.33 1.11 4.96
N LEU A 69 -16.85 0.44 3.92
CA LEU A 69 -17.64 0.19 2.72
C LEU A 69 -18.68 -0.91 2.93
N LYS A 70 -18.48 -1.72 3.94
CA LYS A 70 -19.39 -2.82 4.28
C LYS A 70 -20.66 -2.34 4.98
N GLY A 71 -20.51 -1.29 5.73
CA GLY A 71 -21.58 -0.77 6.55
C GLY A 71 -22.42 0.24 5.89
#